data_4bc0e2acbdcb18b59664e02c1c1ea6ca
#
_entry.id   4bc0e2acbdcb18b59664e02c1c1ea6ca
#
_cell.length_a   1.000
_cell.length_b   1.000
_cell.length_c   1.000
_cell.angle_alpha   90.00
_cell.angle_beta   90.00
_cell.angle_gamma   90.00
#
_symmetry.space_group_name_H-M   'P 1'
#
loop_
_entity.id
_entity.type
_entity.pdbx_description
1 polymer ?
#
loop_
_entity_poly.entity_id
_entity_poly.type
_entity_poly.pdbx_seq_one_letter_code
_entity_poly.pdbx_strand_id
1 'polypeptide(L)'
;FLSDQDDVWKKNKMREIERVFEDPKVMAVVHDAQIVDEKLSSLDQTTFEWRNSGTGFWKNMKKNSYIGCCMAVRRSAMKRILPIPDDIWIHDQWIGLLSEQLGKVVFLEEPLIYYRRHGGNVTELTHGSITSMIKKRYHMIMGINHRVKEWSRHDKQNQRHIENS
;
A
#
# COMPACT_ATOMS: atom_id res chain seq x y z
N PHE A 1 -9.82 0.04 -5.00
CA PHE A 1 -9.11 1.33 -4.97
C PHE A 1 -9.23 1.94 -3.59
N LEU A 2 -8.15 2.52 -3.10
CA LEU A 2 -8.16 3.42 -1.95
C LEU A 2 -8.22 4.86 -2.48
N SER A 3 -8.80 5.78 -1.72
CA SER A 3 -9.01 7.17 -2.17
C SER A 3 -9.12 8.10 -0.98
N ASP A 4 -8.47 9.23 -1.06
CA ASP A 4 -8.65 10.35 -0.15
C ASP A 4 -9.69 11.31 -0.75
N GLN A 5 -10.29 12.16 0.10
CA GLN A 5 -11.43 13.00 -0.30
C GLN A 5 -11.02 14.24 -1.10
N ASP A 6 -9.75 14.62 -1.07
CA ASP A 6 -9.19 15.84 -1.65
C ASP A 6 -8.35 15.60 -2.90
N ASP A 7 -8.18 14.33 -3.30
CA ASP A 7 -7.45 13.96 -4.51
C ASP A 7 -8.35 13.98 -5.76
N VAL A 8 -7.76 14.40 -6.87
CA VAL A 8 -8.44 14.41 -8.18
C VAL A 8 -7.89 13.30 -9.06
N TRP A 9 -8.74 12.33 -9.42
CA TRP A 9 -8.37 11.23 -10.30
C TRP A 9 -8.28 11.67 -11.75
N LYS A 10 -7.21 11.22 -12.43
CA LYS A 10 -7.12 11.35 -13.89
C LYS A 10 -8.06 10.37 -14.57
N LYS A 11 -8.59 10.74 -15.74
CA LYS A 11 -9.62 9.97 -16.47
C LYS A 11 -9.18 8.55 -16.85
N ASN A 12 -7.88 8.33 -17.02
CA ASN A 12 -7.30 7.05 -17.40
C ASN A 12 -6.95 6.14 -16.22
N LYS A 13 -7.04 6.60 -14.94
CA LYS A 13 -6.57 5.88 -13.76
C LYS A 13 -7.09 4.45 -13.70
N MET A 14 -8.39 4.25 -13.83
CA MET A 14 -8.99 2.91 -13.71
C MET A 14 -8.47 1.98 -14.82
N ARG A 15 -8.47 2.43 -16.06
CA ARG A 15 -8.03 1.66 -17.22
C ARG A 15 -6.57 1.21 -17.12
N GLU A 16 -5.66 2.11 -16.72
CA GLU A 16 -4.23 1.77 -16.62
C GLU A 16 -3.98 0.78 -15.48
N ILE A 17 -4.68 0.90 -14.36
CA ILE A 17 -4.57 -0.03 -13.25
C ILE A 17 -5.20 -1.39 -13.59
N GLU A 18 -6.33 -1.43 -14.29
CA GLU A 18 -6.96 -2.67 -14.75
C GLU A 18 -6.04 -3.48 -15.66
N ARG A 19 -5.34 -2.82 -16.60
CA ARG A 19 -4.33 -3.47 -17.45
C ARG A 19 -3.23 -4.17 -16.63
N VAL A 20 -2.76 -3.53 -15.56
CA VAL A 20 -1.76 -4.14 -14.69
C VAL A 20 -2.32 -5.37 -13.97
N PHE A 21 -3.60 -5.36 -13.61
CA PHE A 21 -4.28 -6.49 -12.99
C PHE A 21 -4.64 -7.64 -13.95
N GLU A 22 -4.42 -7.51 -15.25
CA GLU A 22 -4.50 -8.65 -16.19
C GLU A 22 -3.51 -9.75 -15.82
N ASP A 23 -2.34 -9.42 -15.24
CA ASP A 23 -1.46 -10.41 -14.60
C ASP A 23 -2.11 -10.90 -13.29
N PRO A 24 -2.54 -12.20 -13.22
CA PRO A 24 -3.19 -12.74 -12.02
C PRO A 24 -2.27 -12.80 -10.79
N LYS A 25 -0.97 -12.69 -10.96
CA LYS A 25 0.02 -12.66 -9.87
C LYS A 25 0.08 -11.30 -9.19
N VAL A 26 -0.46 -10.25 -9.81
CA VAL A 26 -0.47 -8.91 -9.22
C VAL A 26 -1.53 -8.83 -8.12
N MET A 27 -1.10 -8.53 -6.90
CA MET A 27 -1.97 -8.38 -5.72
C MET A 27 -2.27 -6.93 -5.39
N ALA A 28 -1.33 -6.03 -5.68
CA ALA A 28 -1.55 -4.60 -5.54
C ALA A 28 -0.79 -3.80 -6.61
N VAL A 29 -1.33 -2.63 -6.91
CA VAL A 29 -0.70 -1.62 -7.77
C VAL A 29 -0.56 -0.35 -6.95
N VAL A 30 0.62 0.25 -6.97
CA VAL A 30 0.90 1.58 -6.44
C VAL A 30 1.27 2.44 -7.64
N HIS A 31 0.45 3.42 -7.97
CA HIS A 31 0.76 4.35 -9.06
C HIS A 31 1.36 5.63 -8.54
N ASP A 32 2.02 6.37 -9.41
CA ASP A 32 2.55 7.69 -9.06
C ASP A 32 1.45 8.75 -9.00
N ALA A 33 1.77 9.91 -8.45
CA ALA A 33 0.88 11.06 -8.37
C ALA A 33 1.63 12.36 -8.69
N GLN A 34 0.97 13.24 -9.44
CA GLN A 34 1.45 14.59 -9.67
C GLN A 34 1.19 15.45 -8.43
N ILE A 35 2.22 15.98 -7.81
CA ILE A 35 2.06 16.90 -6.69
C ILE A 35 1.60 18.25 -7.21
N VAL A 36 0.51 18.78 -6.63
CA VAL A 36 -0.10 20.05 -7.03
C VAL A 36 -0.40 20.92 -5.82
N ASP A 37 -0.53 22.22 -6.04
CA ASP A 37 -1.01 23.18 -5.04
C ASP A 37 -2.54 23.11 -4.86
N GLU A 38 -3.09 24.00 -4.03
CA GLU A 38 -4.53 24.11 -3.80
C GLU A 38 -5.34 24.44 -5.06
N LYS A 39 -4.71 25.10 -6.06
CA LYS A 39 -5.31 25.50 -7.34
C LYS A 39 -5.09 24.47 -8.43
N LEU A 40 -4.55 23.30 -8.10
CA LEU A 40 -4.16 22.23 -9.04
C LEU A 40 -3.01 22.62 -9.99
N SER A 41 -2.22 23.64 -9.66
CA SER A 41 -1.00 23.96 -10.41
C SER A 41 0.10 22.94 -10.06
N SER A 42 0.80 22.42 -11.07
CA SER A 42 1.89 21.46 -10.86
C SER A 42 3.03 22.09 -10.05
N LEU A 43 3.58 21.32 -9.13
CA LEU A 43 4.81 21.67 -8.40
C LEU A 43 6.05 21.00 -9.02
N ASP A 44 5.96 20.51 -10.27
CA ASP A 44 7.03 19.89 -11.06
C ASP A 44 7.74 18.72 -10.34
N GLN A 45 7.02 18.04 -9.48
CA GLN A 45 7.49 16.88 -8.71
C GLN A 45 6.40 15.83 -8.60
N THR A 46 6.79 14.57 -8.65
CA THR A 46 5.87 13.44 -8.39
C THR A 46 6.09 12.86 -6.98
N THR A 47 5.14 12.04 -6.55
CA THR A 47 5.25 11.37 -5.25
C THR A 47 6.34 10.30 -5.24
N PHE A 48 6.61 9.65 -6.37
CA PHE A 48 7.66 8.63 -6.46
C PHE A 48 9.05 9.27 -6.37
N GLU A 49 9.25 10.38 -7.05
CA GLU A 49 10.49 11.17 -6.94
C GLU A 49 10.71 11.66 -5.50
N TRP A 50 9.66 12.27 -4.92
CA TRP A 50 9.73 12.83 -3.56
C TRP A 50 10.06 11.78 -2.50
N ARG A 51 9.44 10.58 -2.59
CA ARG A 51 9.63 9.52 -1.59
C ARG A 51 10.73 8.54 -1.94
N ASN A 52 11.26 8.56 -3.17
CA ASN A 52 12.11 7.50 -3.73
C ASN A 52 11.39 6.14 -3.65
N SER A 53 10.15 6.12 -4.15
CA SER A 53 9.26 4.97 -4.04
C SER A 53 9.75 3.77 -4.84
N GLY A 54 9.31 2.57 -4.48
CA GLY A 54 9.65 1.36 -5.22
C GLY A 54 9.42 0.09 -4.40
N THR A 55 9.56 -1.04 -5.07
CA THR A 55 9.32 -2.38 -4.54
C THR A 55 10.35 -2.80 -3.50
N GLY A 56 9.98 -3.77 -2.69
CA GLY A 56 10.86 -4.48 -1.77
C GLY A 56 10.42 -4.36 -0.31
N PHE A 57 10.12 -5.51 0.28
CA PHE A 57 9.64 -5.63 1.66
C PHE A 57 10.52 -4.86 2.66
N TRP A 58 11.81 -5.11 2.68
CA TRP A 58 12.72 -4.48 3.64
C TRP A 58 12.93 -2.98 3.36
N LYS A 59 12.90 -2.57 2.09
CA LYS A 59 12.93 -1.16 1.71
C LYS A 59 11.72 -0.45 2.32
N ASN A 60 10.53 -1.00 2.10
CA ASN A 60 9.27 -0.43 2.55
C ASN A 60 9.04 -0.57 4.06
N MET A 61 9.63 -1.58 4.69
CA MET A 61 9.67 -1.70 6.16
C MET A 61 10.51 -0.59 6.79
N LYS A 62 11.63 -0.23 6.16
CA LYS A 62 12.53 0.83 6.64
C LYS A 62 11.95 2.23 6.37
N LYS A 63 11.47 2.46 5.15
CA LYS A 63 10.87 3.72 4.69
C LYS A 63 9.67 3.41 3.81
N ASN A 64 8.47 3.71 4.32
CA ASN A 64 7.22 3.44 3.61
C ASN A 64 7.13 4.23 2.29
N SER A 65 6.98 3.53 1.18
CA SER A 65 6.70 4.10 -0.15
C SER A 65 5.23 3.98 -0.55
N TYR A 66 4.43 3.24 0.22
CA TYR A 66 3.01 3.10 -0.06
C TYR A 66 2.29 4.39 0.31
N ILE A 67 1.43 4.86 -0.58
CA ILE A 67 0.56 6.02 -0.40
C ILE A 67 -0.84 5.54 -0.66
N GLY A 68 -1.72 5.60 0.34
CA GLY A 68 -3.05 5.01 0.30
C GLY A 68 -3.84 5.39 -0.96
N CYS A 69 -4.00 6.68 -1.23
CA CYS A 69 -4.75 7.17 -2.39
C CYS A 69 -4.16 6.78 -3.77
N CYS A 70 -2.88 6.34 -3.78
CA CYS A 70 -2.21 5.81 -4.97
C CYS A 70 -2.33 4.29 -5.10
N MET A 71 -3.10 3.61 -4.23
CA MET A 71 -3.15 2.15 -4.18
C MET A 71 -4.44 1.58 -4.75
N ALA A 72 -4.29 0.49 -5.49
CA ALA A 72 -5.35 -0.44 -5.81
C ALA A 72 -4.93 -1.84 -5.38
N VAL A 73 -5.86 -2.61 -4.79
CA VAL A 73 -5.58 -3.93 -4.24
C VAL A 73 -6.57 -4.94 -4.78
N ARG A 74 -6.10 -6.10 -5.20
CA ARG A 74 -6.95 -7.20 -5.67
C ARG A 74 -7.88 -7.64 -4.53
N ARG A 75 -9.16 -7.81 -4.84
CA ARG A 75 -10.18 -8.17 -3.83
C ARG A 75 -9.83 -9.44 -3.05
N SER A 76 -9.24 -10.44 -3.72
CA SER A 76 -8.79 -11.67 -3.06
C SER A 76 -7.68 -11.43 -2.05
N ALA A 77 -6.73 -10.54 -2.35
CA ALA A 77 -5.69 -10.13 -1.42
C ALA A 77 -6.29 -9.35 -0.23
N MET A 78 -7.17 -8.39 -0.49
CA MET A 78 -7.79 -7.60 0.57
C MET A 78 -8.57 -8.45 1.58
N LYS A 79 -9.26 -9.51 1.13
CA LYS A 79 -9.94 -10.46 2.03
C LYS A 79 -9.00 -11.18 2.99
N ARG A 80 -7.74 -11.39 2.60
CA ARG A 80 -6.71 -12.01 3.46
C ARG A 80 -6.01 -11.00 4.36
N ILE A 81 -5.91 -9.73 3.92
CA ILE A 81 -5.23 -8.65 4.63
C ILE A 81 -6.07 -8.13 5.81
N LEU A 82 -7.39 -8.07 5.62
CA LEU A 82 -8.31 -7.58 6.65
C LEU A 82 -8.61 -8.64 7.72
N PRO A 83 -8.97 -8.21 8.94
CA PRO A 83 -8.96 -6.83 9.44
C PRO A 83 -7.54 -6.32 9.71
N ILE A 84 -7.37 -5.00 9.70
CA ILE A 84 -6.11 -4.36 10.10
C ILE A 84 -6.10 -4.33 11.63
N PRO A 85 -5.02 -4.78 12.33
CA PRO A 85 -4.93 -4.69 13.78
C PRO A 85 -4.90 -3.24 14.27
N ASP A 86 -5.50 -2.98 15.44
CA ASP A 86 -5.64 -1.63 16.01
C ASP A 86 -4.29 -0.97 16.38
N ASP A 87 -3.25 -1.78 16.58
CA ASP A 87 -1.89 -1.31 16.90
C ASP A 87 -1.05 -0.97 15.66
N ILE A 88 -1.63 -1.12 14.45
CA ILE A 88 -1.00 -0.75 13.18
C ILE A 88 -1.32 0.70 12.84
N TRP A 89 -0.31 1.57 12.94
CA TRP A 89 -0.45 3.01 12.71
C TRP A 89 -0.54 3.44 11.24
N ILE A 90 0.04 2.65 10.33
CA ILE A 90 0.16 2.97 8.90
C ILE A 90 -0.48 1.85 8.10
N HIS A 91 -1.78 2.02 7.81
CA HIS A 91 -2.57 0.98 7.13
C HIS A 91 -2.16 0.77 5.67
N ASP A 92 -1.71 1.80 4.96
CA ASP A 92 -1.20 1.64 3.59
C ASP A 92 0.08 0.80 3.56
N GLN A 93 0.99 0.98 4.53
CA GLN A 93 2.17 0.15 4.70
C GLN A 93 1.80 -1.31 5.01
N TRP A 94 0.83 -1.54 5.91
CA TRP A 94 0.31 -2.86 6.24
C TRP A 94 -0.24 -3.57 5.00
N ILE A 95 -1.10 -2.89 4.26
CA ILE A 95 -1.73 -3.42 3.04
C ILE A 95 -0.66 -3.74 1.99
N GLY A 96 0.28 -2.84 1.77
CA GLY A 96 1.35 -3.01 0.79
C GLY A 96 2.27 -4.18 1.12
N LEU A 97 2.78 -4.25 2.35
CA LEU A 97 3.68 -5.30 2.80
C LEU A 97 3.02 -6.69 2.78
N LEU A 98 1.76 -6.80 3.17
CA LEU A 98 1.02 -8.06 3.09
C LEU A 98 0.67 -8.43 1.64
N SER A 99 0.45 -7.47 0.77
CA SER A 99 0.28 -7.73 -0.66
C SER A 99 1.55 -8.34 -1.28
N GLU A 100 2.74 -7.89 -0.87
CA GLU A 100 4.02 -8.50 -1.27
C GLU A 100 4.18 -9.96 -0.79
N GLN A 101 3.53 -10.35 0.32
CA GLN A 101 3.53 -11.74 0.80
C GLN A 101 2.56 -12.64 0.01
N LEU A 102 1.55 -12.05 -0.63
CA LEU A 102 0.53 -12.77 -1.40
C LEU A 102 0.87 -12.89 -2.88
N GLY A 103 1.72 -12.00 -3.41
CA GLY A 103 2.13 -11.99 -4.80
C GLY A 103 2.86 -10.72 -5.18
N LYS A 104 2.73 -10.35 -6.45
CA LYS A 104 3.44 -9.20 -7.01
C LYS A 104 2.77 -7.88 -6.63
N VAL A 105 3.57 -6.91 -6.19
CA VAL A 105 3.18 -5.50 -6.10
C VAL A 105 3.87 -4.73 -7.22
N VAL A 106 3.10 -4.01 -8.01
CA VAL A 106 3.61 -3.22 -9.13
C VAL A 106 3.63 -1.75 -8.75
N PHE A 107 4.78 -1.11 -8.88
CA PHE A 107 4.91 0.35 -8.82
C PHE A 107 4.84 0.88 -10.25
N LEU A 108 3.73 1.54 -10.59
CA LEU A 108 3.44 2.07 -11.90
C LEU A 108 3.90 3.53 -11.96
N GLU A 109 4.95 3.81 -12.73
CA GLU A 109 5.55 5.14 -12.86
C GLU A 109 4.70 6.11 -13.70
N GLU A 110 3.38 6.02 -13.56
CA GLU A 110 2.43 6.88 -14.23
C GLU A 110 1.63 7.66 -13.18
N PRO A 111 1.67 9.01 -13.19
CA PRO A 111 0.92 9.82 -12.25
C PRO A 111 -0.56 9.82 -12.64
N LEU A 112 -1.38 9.05 -11.89
CA LEU A 112 -2.79 8.84 -12.18
C LEU A 112 -3.75 9.66 -11.30
N ILE A 113 -3.21 10.46 -10.38
CA ILE A 113 -3.97 11.45 -9.60
C ILE A 113 -3.19 12.77 -9.53
N TYR A 114 -3.91 13.83 -9.21
CA TYR A 114 -3.36 15.07 -8.70
C TYR A 114 -3.40 15.01 -7.18
N TYR A 115 -2.20 14.87 -6.57
CA TYR A 115 -2.03 14.84 -5.12
C TYR A 115 -1.91 16.25 -4.58
N ARG A 116 -2.94 16.72 -3.91
CA ARG A 116 -3.01 18.09 -3.41
C ARG A 116 -2.18 18.24 -2.14
N ARG A 117 -1.20 19.14 -2.18
CA ARG A 117 -0.38 19.45 -1.03
C ARG A 117 -0.84 20.77 -0.43
N HIS A 118 -1.42 20.73 0.77
CA HIS A 118 -1.74 21.90 1.58
C HIS A 118 -0.68 22.10 2.67
N GLY A 119 -0.51 23.33 3.14
CA GLY A 119 0.35 23.62 4.29
C GLY A 119 -0.07 22.91 5.59
N GLY A 120 -1.29 22.32 5.63
CA GLY A 120 -1.84 21.55 6.73
C GLY A 120 -1.89 20.03 6.49
N ASN A 121 -1.30 19.50 5.41
CA ASN A 121 -1.20 18.05 5.23
C ASN A 121 -0.31 17.49 6.33
N VAL A 122 -0.94 16.85 7.30
CA VAL A 122 -0.37 16.23 8.50
C VAL A 122 0.45 14.97 8.14
N THR A 123 1.30 15.08 7.15
CA THR A 123 2.50 14.26 7.11
C THR A 123 3.61 15.11 7.73
N GLU A 124 3.31 15.80 8.83
CA GLU A 124 4.35 16.13 9.78
C GLU A 124 4.96 14.80 10.20
N LEU A 125 6.13 14.54 9.62
CA LEU A 125 7.14 13.68 10.21
C LEU A 125 7.56 14.32 11.55
N THR A 126 6.67 14.38 12.52
CA THR A 126 7.08 14.35 13.92
C THR A 126 7.80 13.02 14.04
N HIS A 127 9.12 13.07 13.82
CA HIS A 127 10.00 11.96 14.11
C HIS A 127 9.79 11.64 15.58
N GLY A 128 8.88 10.70 15.84
CA GLY A 128 8.73 10.15 17.16
C GLY A 128 10.09 9.66 17.64
N SER A 129 10.31 9.63 18.93
CA SER A 129 11.52 9.06 19.52
C SER A 129 11.96 7.80 18.77
N ILE A 130 13.26 7.60 18.61
CA ILE A 130 13.85 6.41 17.97
C ILE A 130 13.25 5.13 18.56
N THR A 131 13.01 5.11 19.87
CA THR A 131 12.34 4.01 20.57
C THR A 131 10.91 3.78 20.08
N SER A 132 10.14 4.84 19.82
CA SER A 132 8.80 4.76 19.23
C SER A 132 8.84 4.18 17.81
N MET A 133 9.81 4.59 17.00
CA MET A 133 9.99 4.08 15.64
C MET A 133 10.33 2.59 15.62
N ILE A 134 11.22 2.15 16.52
CA ILE A 134 11.58 0.73 16.67
C ILE A 134 10.36 -0.07 17.12
N LYS A 135 9.60 0.42 18.12
CA LYS A 135 8.37 -0.23 18.59
C LYS A 135 7.35 -0.40 17.49
N LYS A 136 7.08 0.65 16.70
CA LYS A 136 6.15 0.59 15.55
C LYS A 136 6.57 -0.45 14.51
N ARG A 137 7.87 -0.51 14.16
CA ARG A 137 8.40 -1.52 13.23
C ARG A 137 8.29 -2.93 13.79
N TYR A 138 8.57 -3.11 15.07
CA TYR A 138 8.42 -4.40 15.77
C TYR A 138 6.96 -4.88 15.68
N HIS A 139 5.98 -4.03 16.04
CA HIS A 139 4.55 -4.38 15.94
C HIS A 139 4.16 -4.74 14.50
N MET A 140 4.62 -3.97 13.50
CA MET A 140 4.38 -4.27 12.11
C MET A 140 4.92 -5.66 11.71
N ILE A 141 6.16 -5.97 12.04
CA ILE A 141 6.78 -7.27 11.73
C ILE A 141 6.04 -8.42 12.42
N MET A 142 5.74 -8.27 13.70
CA MET A 142 5.03 -9.30 14.48
C MET A 142 3.62 -9.53 13.95
N GLY A 143 2.90 -8.46 13.62
CA GLY A 143 1.57 -8.54 13.02
C GLY A 143 1.59 -9.23 11.67
N ILE A 144 2.53 -8.87 10.77
CA ILE A 144 2.70 -9.52 9.47
C ILE A 144 3.00 -11.02 9.64
N ASN A 145 3.94 -11.38 10.50
CA ASN A 145 4.28 -12.78 10.77
C ASN A 145 3.09 -13.57 11.31
N HIS A 146 2.30 -12.97 12.21
CA HIS A 146 1.09 -13.59 12.73
C HIS A 146 0.08 -13.85 11.60
N ARG A 147 -0.21 -12.85 10.77
CA ARG A 147 -1.15 -12.93 9.66
C ARG A 147 -0.74 -13.97 8.63
N VAL A 148 0.54 -14.03 8.24
CA VAL A 148 1.06 -15.03 7.29
C VAL A 148 0.94 -16.44 7.85
N LYS A 149 1.17 -16.65 9.16
CA LYS A 149 0.95 -17.95 9.82
C LYS A 149 -0.53 -18.36 9.84
N GLU A 150 -1.45 -17.41 10.05
CA GLU A 150 -2.89 -17.68 9.94
C GLU A 150 -3.26 -18.17 8.55
N TRP A 151 -2.81 -17.50 7.49
CA TRP A 151 -3.03 -17.92 6.11
C TRP A 151 -2.57 -19.35 5.86
N SER A 152 -1.34 -19.67 6.30
CA SER A 152 -0.77 -21.01 6.12
C SER A 152 -1.57 -22.10 6.86
N ARG A 153 -2.19 -21.80 8.00
CA ARG A 153 -3.07 -22.74 8.72
C ARG A 153 -4.38 -22.95 7.97
N HIS A 154 -5.01 -21.87 7.51
CA HIS A 154 -6.26 -21.95 6.74
C HIS A 154 -6.08 -22.71 5.41
N ASP A 155 -5.00 -22.44 4.69
CA ASP A 155 -4.72 -23.10 3.42
C ASP A 155 -4.53 -24.61 3.62
N LYS A 156 -3.83 -25.05 4.69
CA LYS A 156 -3.68 -26.46 5.05
C LYS A 156 -4.99 -27.13 5.47
N GLN A 157 -5.87 -26.43 6.18
CA GLN A 157 -7.18 -26.98 6.54
C GLN A 157 -8.06 -27.20 5.32
N ASN A 158 -8.08 -26.23 4.39
CA ASN A 158 -8.85 -26.34 3.15
C ASN A 158 -8.34 -27.49 2.25
N GLN A 159 -7.03 -27.69 2.15
CA GLN A 159 -6.47 -28.82 1.41
C GLN A 159 -6.91 -30.18 1.98
N ARG A 160 -6.85 -30.35 3.30
CA ARG A 160 -7.30 -31.60 3.96
C ARG A 160 -8.80 -31.87 3.77
N HIS A 161 -9.63 -30.87 3.70
CA HIS A 161 -11.07 -31.02 3.42
C HIS A 161 -11.32 -31.51 1.98
N ILE A 162 -10.54 -31.03 1.02
CA ILE A 162 -10.65 -31.44 -0.39
C ILE A 162 -10.16 -32.88 -0.58
N GLU A 163 -9.09 -33.29 0.10
CA GLU A 163 -8.51 -34.66 0.03
C GLU A 163 -9.41 -35.73 0.69
N ASN A 164 -10.29 -35.31 1.63
CA ASN A 164 -11.20 -36.21 2.35
C ASN A 164 -12.65 -36.20 1.81
N SER A 165 -12.93 -35.49 0.72
CA SER A 165 -14.24 -35.43 0.03
C SER A 165 -14.20 -36.19 -1.29
#